data_6824ff1c053d98c09f4a291932cb015f
#
_entry.id   6824ff1c053d98c09f4a291932cb015f
#
_cell.length_a   1.000
_cell.length_b   1.000
_cell.length_c   1.000
_cell.angle_alpha   90.00
_cell.angle_beta   90.00
_cell.angle_gamma   90.00
#
_symmetry.space_group_name_H-M   'P 1'
#
loop_
_entity.id
_entity.type
_entity.pdbx_description
1 polymer ?
#
loop_
_entity_poly.entity_id
_entity_poly.type
_entity_poly.pdbx_seq_one_letter_code
_entity_poly.pdbx_strand_id
1 'polypeptide(L)'
;ASKSRGLGDVYKRQPYISKPIQHGANIVVYSTTKYIGGHGVSIGGLIIDGGNFDWAAAGDRFKMLNTPDASYHGAIWTEAAKPLGPIAYILRARVILLRDLGSAMSPFNAFTFIQGLETLPLRMERHCENAKKVAEFLEKNEKVSTVIYPSLMEEEYFNRAKKYLENGFGALLGFELKDGVEAGKKFID
;
A
#
# COMPACT_ATOMS: atom_id res chain seq x y z
N ALA A 1 -16.75 12.49 14.90
CA ALA A 1 -16.91 11.34 14.02
C ALA A 1 -15.53 10.77 13.71
N SER A 2 -15.16 9.67 14.36
CA SER A 2 -13.96 8.93 13.97
C SER A 2 -14.24 8.33 12.60
N LYS A 3 -13.80 9.02 11.58
CA LYS A 3 -13.78 8.44 10.24
C LYS A 3 -12.83 7.26 10.31
N SER A 4 -13.37 6.05 10.12
CA SER A 4 -12.62 4.85 9.80
C SER A 4 -11.71 5.22 8.62
N ARG A 5 -10.47 5.55 8.93
CA ARG A 5 -9.46 5.73 7.90
C ARG A 5 -9.06 4.32 7.53
N GLY A 6 -9.61 3.87 6.41
CA GLY A 6 -9.61 2.49 6.03
C GLY A 6 -8.21 1.92 5.90
N LEU A 7 -8.15 0.59 5.95
CA LEU A 7 -7.04 -0.18 5.41
C LEU A 7 -6.69 0.39 4.02
N GLY A 8 -5.61 1.15 3.97
CA GLY A 8 -5.10 1.63 2.70
C GLY A 8 -4.40 0.46 2.02
N ASP A 9 -5.06 -0.16 1.05
CA ASP A 9 -4.35 -1.03 0.12
C ASP A 9 -3.38 -0.18 -0.69
N VAL A 10 -2.13 -0.15 -0.27
CA VAL A 10 -1.06 0.56 -0.97
C VAL A 10 -0.52 -0.33 -2.09
N TYR A 11 -1.43 -0.84 -2.87
CA TYR A 11 -1.19 -1.76 -3.96
C TYR A 11 -0.22 -1.20 -5.01
N LYS A 12 -0.27 0.11 -5.23
CA LYS A 12 0.41 0.80 -6.32
C LYS A 12 1.33 1.94 -5.87
N ARG A 13 1.36 2.26 -4.57
CA ARG A 13 2.15 3.36 -4.01
C ARG A 13 3.08 2.79 -2.96
N GLN A 14 4.34 2.71 -3.31
CA GLN A 14 5.36 2.08 -2.49
C GLN A 14 5.76 2.98 -1.32
N PRO A 15 6.35 2.44 -0.25
CA PRO A 15 6.76 3.23 0.91
C PRO A 15 7.75 4.37 0.57
N TYR A 16 8.37 4.32 -0.59
CA TYR A 16 9.24 5.38 -1.11
C TYR A 16 8.46 6.62 -1.60
N ILE A 17 7.31 6.41 -2.27
CA ILE A 17 6.50 7.51 -2.82
C ILE A 17 5.48 8.03 -1.81
N SER A 18 4.88 7.16 -1.00
CA SER A 18 3.86 7.54 -0.02
C SER A 18 4.02 6.74 1.26
N LYS A 19 3.97 7.43 2.38
CA LYS A 19 4.10 6.86 3.74
C LYS A 19 2.78 7.07 4.51
N PRO A 20 1.77 6.22 4.31
CA PRO A 20 0.42 6.45 4.84
C PRO A 20 0.35 6.62 6.36
N ILE A 21 1.25 5.98 7.11
CA ILE A 21 1.32 6.12 8.58
C ILE A 21 1.61 7.57 8.97
N GLN A 22 2.47 8.28 8.26
CA GLN A 22 2.76 9.71 8.49
C GLN A 22 1.55 10.61 8.21
N HIS A 23 0.56 10.09 7.46
CA HIS A 23 -0.69 10.77 7.15
C HIS A 23 -1.88 10.24 7.95
N GLY A 24 -1.64 9.53 9.04
CA GLY A 24 -2.65 9.09 9.99
C GLY A 24 -3.28 7.72 9.71
N ALA A 25 -2.71 6.91 8.83
CA ALA A 25 -3.06 5.50 8.75
C ALA A 25 -2.53 4.75 9.98
N ASN A 26 -3.31 3.79 10.47
CA ASN A 26 -2.91 2.98 11.63
C ASN A 26 -2.29 1.65 11.17
N ILE A 27 -2.85 1.07 10.12
CA ILE A 27 -2.38 -0.19 9.52
C ILE A 27 -2.17 0.05 8.03
N VAL A 28 -1.06 -0.47 7.51
CA VAL A 28 -0.74 -0.45 6.08
C VAL A 28 -0.50 -1.87 5.59
N VAL A 29 -1.12 -2.22 4.46
CA VAL A 29 -0.93 -3.51 3.80
C VAL A 29 -0.27 -3.28 2.45
N TYR A 30 0.86 -3.94 2.21
CA TYR A 30 1.57 -3.90 0.94
C TYR A 30 1.52 -5.25 0.24
N SER A 31 1.29 -5.24 -1.06
CA SER A 31 1.62 -6.36 -1.92
C SER A 31 3.11 -6.32 -2.26
N THR A 32 3.90 -7.18 -1.64
CA THR A 32 5.34 -7.30 -1.95
C THR A 32 5.59 -7.87 -3.35
N THR A 33 4.58 -8.56 -3.90
CA THR A 33 4.56 -9.09 -5.27
C THR A 33 4.85 -8.03 -6.35
N LYS A 34 4.47 -6.78 -6.09
CA LYS A 34 4.50 -5.69 -7.09
C LYS A 34 5.87 -4.98 -7.08
N TYR A 35 5.88 -3.66 -6.94
CA TYR A 35 7.13 -2.88 -7.01
C TYR A 35 8.15 -3.21 -5.92
N ILE A 36 7.74 -3.70 -4.74
CA ILE A 36 8.67 -4.10 -3.69
C ILE A 36 9.57 -5.22 -4.19
N GLY A 37 9.01 -6.31 -4.70
CA GLY A 37 9.78 -7.37 -5.35
C GLY A 37 10.37 -6.93 -6.70
N GLY A 38 9.53 -6.32 -7.54
CA GLY A 38 9.93 -5.66 -8.78
C GLY A 38 10.21 -6.58 -9.97
N HIS A 39 10.20 -7.89 -9.81
CA HIS A 39 10.61 -8.86 -10.83
C HIS A 39 9.51 -9.87 -11.23
N GLY A 40 8.36 -9.88 -10.52
CA GLY A 40 7.26 -10.80 -10.82
C GLY A 40 7.55 -12.28 -10.55
N VAL A 41 8.57 -12.56 -9.74
CA VAL A 41 9.04 -13.94 -9.49
C VAL A 41 8.50 -14.55 -8.21
N SER A 42 7.93 -13.74 -7.31
CA SER A 42 7.43 -14.18 -6.02
C SER A 42 6.12 -13.49 -5.68
N ILE A 43 5.26 -14.19 -4.93
CA ILE A 43 4.02 -13.67 -4.40
C ILE A 43 4.15 -13.50 -2.90
N GLY A 44 3.72 -12.34 -2.37
CA GLY A 44 3.73 -12.08 -0.95
C GLY A 44 3.08 -10.77 -0.57
N GLY A 45 2.92 -10.59 0.74
CA GLY A 45 2.34 -9.40 1.34
C GLY A 45 3.05 -9.03 2.64
N LEU A 46 2.85 -7.80 3.06
CA LEU A 46 3.40 -7.26 4.30
C LEU A 46 2.33 -6.42 4.99
N ILE A 47 2.14 -6.64 6.27
CA ILE A 47 1.28 -5.81 7.14
C ILE A 47 2.18 -5.03 8.08
N ILE A 48 1.95 -3.72 8.16
CA ILE A 48 2.66 -2.81 9.06
C ILE A 48 1.65 -2.20 10.01
N ASP A 49 1.85 -2.39 11.31
CA ASP A 49 1.13 -1.69 12.37
C ASP A 49 1.94 -0.44 12.73
N GLY A 50 1.30 0.72 12.66
CA GLY A 50 1.93 2.00 12.99
C GLY A 50 2.18 2.21 14.48
N GLY A 51 1.61 1.36 15.35
CA GLY A 51 1.71 1.49 16.81
C GLY A 51 1.11 2.82 17.32
N ASN A 52 0.13 3.36 16.62
CA ASN A 52 -0.44 4.68 16.87
C ASN A 52 -1.97 4.67 17.08
N PHE A 53 -2.57 3.49 17.28
CA PHE A 53 -3.99 3.33 17.51
C PHE A 53 -4.24 2.74 18.91
N ASP A 54 -5.11 3.38 19.68
CA ASP A 54 -5.51 2.88 21.01
C ASP A 54 -6.55 1.76 20.87
N TRP A 55 -6.06 0.51 20.79
CA TRP A 55 -6.88 -0.68 20.68
C TRP A 55 -7.71 -0.93 21.94
N ALA A 56 -7.21 -0.53 23.12
CA ALA A 56 -7.89 -0.71 24.38
C ALA A 56 -9.09 0.24 24.51
N ALA A 57 -8.89 1.52 24.20
CA ALA A 57 -9.97 2.51 24.24
C ALA A 57 -11.08 2.22 23.21
N ALA A 58 -10.78 1.48 22.15
CA ALA A 58 -11.77 1.07 21.15
C ALA A 58 -12.74 -0.03 21.64
N GLY A 59 -12.44 -0.68 22.78
CA GLY A 59 -13.33 -1.57 23.53
C GLY A 59 -14.05 -2.62 22.66
N ASP A 60 -15.37 -2.63 22.77
CA ASP A 60 -16.24 -3.61 22.08
C ASP A 60 -16.16 -3.59 20.56
N ARG A 61 -15.63 -2.53 19.95
CA ARG A 61 -15.39 -2.48 18.51
C ARG A 61 -14.38 -3.53 18.07
N PHE A 62 -13.42 -3.87 18.94
CA PHE A 62 -12.40 -4.88 18.70
C PHE A 62 -12.37 -5.91 19.84
N LYS A 63 -13.51 -6.59 20.07
CA LYS A 63 -13.66 -7.59 21.13
C LYS A 63 -12.54 -8.60 21.15
N MET A 64 -12.11 -9.10 19.97
CA MET A 64 -11.04 -10.09 19.85
C MET A 64 -9.68 -9.64 20.41
N LEU A 65 -9.50 -8.34 20.67
CA LEU A 65 -8.28 -7.80 21.27
C LEU A 65 -8.49 -7.43 22.75
N ASN A 66 -9.75 -7.22 23.16
CA ASN A 66 -10.12 -6.67 24.47
C ASN A 66 -10.82 -7.68 25.39
N THR A 67 -11.01 -8.92 24.94
CA THR A 67 -11.59 -9.99 25.77
C THR A 67 -10.63 -11.17 25.85
N PRO A 68 -10.77 -12.04 26.89
CA PRO A 68 -9.93 -13.22 27.03
C PRO A 68 -9.96 -14.13 25.80
N ASP A 69 -8.80 -14.45 25.25
CA ASP A 69 -8.65 -15.34 24.10
C ASP A 69 -8.44 -16.78 24.60
N ALA A 70 -9.46 -17.63 24.44
CA ALA A 70 -9.40 -19.02 24.88
C ALA A 70 -8.31 -19.83 24.15
N SER A 71 -7.98 -19.49 22.91
CA SER A 71 -6.91 -20.13 22.14
C SER A 71 -5.51 -19.80 22.67
N TYR A 72 -5.41 -18.79 23.55
CA TYR A 72 -4.13 -18.37 24.12
C TYR A 72 -4.21 -18.19 25.63
N HIS A 73 -4.68 -19.22 26.32
CA HIS A 73 -4.75 -19.31 27.79
C HIS A 73 -5.51 -18.15 28.48
N GLY A 74 -6.49 -17.56 27.79
CA GLY A 74 -7.26 -16.45 28.31
C GLY A 74 -6.56 -15.07 28.24
N ALA A 75 -5.50 -14.93 27.47
CA ALA A 75 -4.81 -13.65 27.31
C ALA A 75 -5.72 -12.59 26.70
N ILE A 76 -5.66 -11.38 27.24
CA ILE A 76 -6.24 -10.18 26.65
C ILE A 76 -5.12 -9.47 25.90
N TRP A 77 -5.23 -9.35 24.58
CA TRP A 77 -4.14 -8.88 23.73
C TRP A 77 -3.72 -7.45 24.00
N THR A 78 -4.66 -6.58 24.32
CA THR A 78 -4.37 -5.18 24.71
C THR A 78 -3.60 -5.10 26.04
N GLU A 79 -3.84 -6.01 26.98
CA GLU A 79 -3.07 -6.09 28.21
C GLU A 79 -1.68 -6.70 27.98
N ALA A 80 -1.61 -7.78 27.21
CA ALA A 80 -0.34 -8.45 26.87
C ALA A 80 0.61 -7.54 26.07
N ALA A 81 0.05 -6.63 25.26
CA ALA A 81 0.84 -5.68 24.46
C ALA A 81 1.32 -4.45 25.26
N LYS A 82 0.75 -4.14 26.43
CA LYS A 82 1.09 -2.92 27.18
C LYS A 82 2.59 -2.61 27.31
N PRO A 83 3.45 -3.59 27.65
CA PRO A 83 4.89 -3.34 27.76
C PRO A 83 5.57 -2.96 26.45
N LEU A 84 4.94 -3.29 25.31
CA LEU A 84 5.47 -3.12 23.95
C LEU A 84 4.85 -1.91 23.23
N GLY A 85 3.81 -1.29 23.81
CA GLY A 85 3.05 -0.21 23.21
C GLY A 85 1.72 -0.68 22.56
N PRO A 86 1.00 0.17 21.84
CA PRO A 86 -0.32 -0.11 21.30
C PRO A 86 -0.29 -1.00 20.03
N ILE A 87 0.33 -2.17 20.12
CA ILE A 87 0.56 -3.12 19.02
C ILE A 87 -0.25 -4.42 19.15
N ALA A 88 -1.35 -4.40 19.90
CA ALA A 88 -2.19 -5.58 20.15
C ALA A 88 -2.65 -6.27 18.85
N TYR A 89 -2.94 -5.50 17.81
CA TYR A 89 -3.35 -6.03 16.51
C TYR A 89 -2.26 -6.91 15.88
N ILE A 90 -1.07 -6.36 15.70
CA ILE A 90 0.00 -7.10 15.02
C ILE A 90 0.56 -8.22 15.88
N LEU A 91 0.55 -8.04 17.20
CA LEU A 91 0.94 -9.09 18.14
C LEU A 91 0.03 -10.32 17.99
N ARG A 92 -1.31 -10.10 18.05
CA ARG A 92 -2.28 -11.18 17.85
C ARG A 92 -2.17 -11.80 16.44
N ALA A 93 -2.02 -10.99 15.41
CA ALA A 93 -1.86 -11.48 14.04
C ALA A 93 -0.65 -12.42 13.90
N ARG A 94 0.46 -12.11 14.56
CA ARG A 94 1.66 -12.98 14.55
C ARG A 94 1.49 -14.23 15.38
N VAL A 95 0.90 -14.12 16.56
CA VAL A 95 0.83 -15.25 17.52
C VAL A 95 -0.27 -16.23 17.14
N ILE A 96 -1.42 -15.78 16.67
CA ILE A 96 -2.55 -16.63 16.31
C ILE A 96 -2.55 -16.96 14.81
N LEU A 97 -2.70 -15.94 13.95
CA LEU A 97 -2.92 -16.18 12.53
C LEU A 97 -1.68 -16.70 11.82
N LEU A 98 -0.54 -16.04 12.00
CA LEU A 98 0.68 -16.43 11.31
C LEU A 98 1.22 -17.77 11.84
N ARG A 99 1.28 -17.93 13.17
CA ARG A 99 1.84 -19.14 13.78
C ARG A 99 0.91 -20.35 13.63
N ASP A 100 -0.36 -20.20 14.01
CA ASP A 100 -1.26 -21.35 14.12
C ASP A 100 -1.85 -21.75 12.75
N LEU A 101 -2.15 -20.80 11.86
CA LEU A 101 -2.60 -21.08 10.49
C LEU A 101 -1.46 -21.28 9.50
N GLY A 102 -0.23 -20.92 9.88
CA GLY A 102 0.94 -21.09 9.02
C GLY A 102 1.00 -20.15 7.80
N SER A 103 0.24 -19.05 7.81
CA SER A 103 0.23 -18.06 6.71
C SER A 103 1.51 -17.21 6.69
N ALA A 104 2.65 -17.88 6.76
CA ALA A 104 3.98 -17.26 6.73
C ALA A 104 4.54 -17.24 5.30
N MET A 105 5.23 -16.16 4.97
CA MET A 105 5.97 -16.06 3.72
C MET A 105 7.14 -17.08 3.74
N SER A 106 7.40 -17.75 2.61
CA SER A 106 8.56 -18.62 2.53
C SER A 106 9.86 -17.80 2.72
N PRO A 107 10.88 -18.35 3.39
CA PRO A 107 12.16 -17.65 3.57
C PRO A 107 12.82 -17.25 2.24
N PHE A 108 12.69 -18.07 1.21
CA PHE A 108 13.22 -17.76 -0.12
C PHE A 108 12.49 -16.54 -0.75
N ASN A 109 11.16 -16.49 -0.65
CA ASN A 109 10.41 -15.31 -1.14
C ASN A 109 10.75 -14.05 -0.33
N ALA A 110 10.92 -14.17 0.99
CA ALA A 110 11.36 -13.05 1.83
C ALA A 110 12.73 -12.53 1.39
N PHE A 111 13.66 -13.40 1.10
CA PHE A 111 14.99 -13.04 0.58
C PHE A 111 14.90 -12.29 -0.74
N THR A 112 14.10 -12.76 -1.70
CA THR A 112 13.93 -12.07 -2.99
C THR A 112 13.27 -10.69 -2.83
N PHE A 113 12.35 -10.53 -1.89
CA PHE A 113 11.74 -9.24 -1.61
C PHE A 113 12.71 -8.26 -0.91
N ILE A 114 13.57 -8.74 -0.03
CA ILE A 114 14.63 -7.93 0.58
C ILE A 114 15.58 -7.40 -0.50
N GLN A 115 16.02 -8.25 -1.42
CA GLN A 115 16.83 -7.82 -2.56
C GLN A 115 16.10 -6.78 -3.43
N GLY A 116 14.80 -6.97 -3.68
CA GLY A 116 13.98 -6.00 -4.39
C GLY A 116 13.91 -4.64 -3.68
N LEU A 117 13.86 -4.63 -2.35
CA LEU A 117 13.85 -3.40 -1.56
C LEU A 117 15.13 -2.58 -1.70
N GLU A 118 16.29 -3.22 -1.85
CA GLU A 118 17.58 -2.51 -1.98
C GLU A 118 17.60 -1.55 -3.17
N THR A 119 16.94 -1.91 -4.27
CA THR A 119 16.88 -1.08 -5.48
C THR A 119 15.57 -0.33 -5.64
N LEU A 120 14.63 -0.44 -4.69
CA LEU A 120 13.30 0.16 -4.81
C LEU A 120 13.34 1.68 -5.07
N PRO A 121 14.13 2.49 -4.34
CA PRO A 121 14.19 3.94 -4.59
C PRO A 121 14.59 4.25 -6.03
N LEU A 122 15.68 3.67 -6.50
CA LEU A 122 16.22 3.88 -7.87
C LEU A 122 15.19 3.49 -8.94
N ARG A 123 14.53 2.35 -8.76
CA ARG A 123 13.49 1.89 -9.70
C ARG A 123 12.28 2.82 -9.69
N MET A 124 11.83 3.25 -8.51
CA MET A 124 10.66 4.11 -8.42
C MET A 124 10.93 5.51 -8.98
N GLU A 125 12.10 6.09 -8.78
CA GLU A 125 12.49 7.35 -9.42
C GLU A 125 12.43 7.24 -10.94
N ARG A 126 13.04 6.20 -11.50
CA ARG A 126 13.03 5.97 -12.94
C ARG A 126 11.63 5.70 -13.48
N HIS A 127 10.81 4.92 -12.77
CA HIS A 127 9.43 4.68 -13.15
C HIS A 127 8.59 5.97 -13.16
N CYS A 128 8.73 6.82 -12.14
CA CYS A 128 8.02 8.10 -12.07
C CYS A 128 8.46 9.05 -13.20
N GLU A 129 9.76 9.13 -13.47
CA GLU A 129 10.31 9.92 -14.57
C GLU A 129 9.74 9.46 -15.92
N ASN A 130 9.78 8.15 -16.18
CA ASN A 130 9.29 7.58 -17.43
C ASN A 130 7.77 7.80 -17.57
N ALA A 131 7.00 7.54 -16.52
CA ALA A 131 5.55 7.74 -16.55
C ALA A 131 5.17 9.21 -16.84
N LYS A 132 5.90 10.15 -16.25
CA LYS A 132 5.70 11.57 -16.54
C LYS A 132 5.96 11.90 -18.01
N LYS A 133 7.08 11.45 -18.57
CA LYS A 133 7.43 11.66 -19.99
C LYS A 133 6.37 11.06 -20.92
N VAL A 134 5.90 9.85 -20.61
CA VAL A 134 4.83 9.20 -21.39
C VAL A 134 3.52 9.98 -21.28
N ALA A 135 3.15 10.43 -20.08
CA ALA A 135 1.94 11.24 -19.88
C ALA A 135 1.99 12.54 -20.68
N GLU A 136 3.11 13.28 -20.64
CA GLU A 136 3.33 14.51 -21.42
C GLU A 136 3.33 14.28 -22.92
N PHE A 137 3.81 13.12 -23.38
CA PHE A 137 3.73 12.72 -24.78
C PHE A 137 2.28 12.44 -25.21
N LEU A 138 1.55 11.68 -24.40
CA LEU A 138 0.15 11.34 -24.69
C LEU A 138 -0.76 12.57 -24.68
N GLU A 139 -0.52 13.52 -23.79
CA GLU A 139 -1.27 14.78 -23.72
C GLU A 139 -1.22 15.57 -25.04
N LYS A 140 -0.09 15.48 -25.74
CA LYS A 140 0.12 16.17 -27.04
C LYS A 140 -0.31 15.34 -28.24
N ASN A 141 -0.75 14.10 -28.03
CA ASN A 141 -1.08 13.19 -29.12
C ASN A 141 -2.52 13.44 -29.61
N GLU A 142 -2.67 13.70 -30.91
CA GLU A 142 -3.96 14.01 -31.52
C GLU A 142 -5.03 12.93 -31.37
N LYS A 143 -4.64 11.67 -31.16
CA LYS A 143 -5.54 10.53 -30.97
C LYS A 143 -6.02 10.36 -29.53
N VAL A 144 -5.43 11.08 -28.58
CA VAL A 144 -5.76 11.02 -27.16
C VAL A 144 -6.71 12.16 -26.81
N SER A 145 -7.77 11.85 -26.08
CA SER A 145 -8.74 12.84 -25.59
C SER A 145 -8.42 13.29 -24.17
N THR A 146 -7.96 12.37 -23.32
CA THR A 146 -7.72 12.64 -21.89
C THR A 146 -6.52 11.84 -21.41
N VAL A 147 -5.70 12.45 -20.56
CA VAL A 147 -4.64 11.76 -19.82
C VAL A 147 -4.90 11.90 -18.32
N ILE A 148 -4.93 10.78 -17.61
CA ILE A 148 -5.15 10.71 -16.15
C ILE A 148 -3.80 10.42 -15.51
N TYR A 149 -3.10 11.48 -15.13
CA TYR A 149 -1.83 11.41 -14.40
C TYR A 149 -1.74 12.60 -13.43
N PRO A 150 -1.31 12.41 -12.17
CA PRO A 150 -1.45 13.45 -11.14
C PRO A 150 -0.85 14.81 -11.48
N SER A 151 0.25 14.87 -12.24
CA SER A 151 0.85 16.16 -12.63
C SER A 151 0.12 16.90 -13.76
N LEU A 152 -0.84 16.25 -14.43
CA LEU A 152 -1.64 16.80 -15.52
C LEU A 152 -3.11 17.00 -15.15
N MET A 153 -3.44 16.72 -13.87
CA MET A 153 -4.81 16.90 -13.38
C MET A 153 -5.06 18.35 -12.92
N GLU A 154 -6.34 18.67 -12.71
CA GLU A 154 -6.77 19.95 -12.14
C GLU A 154 -6.02 20.28 -10.84
N GLU A 155 -5.89 21.55 -10.55
CA GLU A 155 -5.07 22.08 -9.45
C GLU A 155 -5.40 21.44 -8.10
N GLU A 156 -6.67 21.18 -7.80
CA GLU A 156 -7.08 20.53 -6.55
C GLU A 156 -6.44 19.15 -6.41
N TYR A 157 -6.54 18.31 -7.45
CA TYR A 157 -5.99 16.94 -7.42
C TYR A 157 -4.47 16.94 -7.42
N PHE A 158 -3.86 17.85 -8.18
CA PHE A 158 -2.41 18.02 -8.18
C PHE A 158 -1.87 18.44 -6.82
N ASN A 159 -2.50 19.40 -6.15
CA ASN A 159 -2.12 19.84 -4.81
C ASN A 159 -2.32 18.73 -3.78
N ARG A 160 -3.39 17.93 -3.90
CA ARG A 160 -3.59 16.74 -3.09
C ARG A 160 -2.51 15.70 -3.32
N ALA A 161 -2.13 15.47 -4.57
CA ALA A 161 -1.03 14.54 -4.91
C ALA A 161 0.29 15.00 -4.31
N LYS A 162 0.67 16.27 -4.43
CA LYS A 162 1.87 16.84 -3.80
C LYS A 162 1.90 16.68 -2.28
N LYS A 163 0.75 16.73 -1.63
CA LYS A 163 0.65 16.55 -0.17
C LYS A 163 0.98 15.13 0.28
N TYR A 164 0.66 14.11 -0.50
CA TYR A 164 0.75 12.71 -0.09
C TYR A 164 1.82 11.90 -0.83
N LEU A 165 2.40 12.45 -1.88
CA LEU A 165 3.39 11.79 -2.73
C LEU A 165 4.70 12.59 -2.71
N GLU A 166 5.69 12.08 -1.98
CA GLU A 166 6.92 12.82 -1.69
C GLU A 166 7.94 12.80 -2.85
N ASN A 167 8.11 11.61 -3.47
CA ASN A 167 9.21 11.34 -4.41
C ASN A 167 8.71 11.04 -5.84
N GLY A 168 7.62 11.68 -6.26
CA GLY A 168 7.04 11.51 -7.59
C GLY A 168 5.58 11.06 -7.55
N PHE A 169 4.92 11.04 -8.71
CA PHE A 169 3.48 10.81 -8.81
C PHE A 169 3.08 9.36 -9.12
N GLY A 170 4.03 8.45 -9.05
CA GLY A 170 3.82 7.04 -9.38
C GLY A 170 4.07 6.71 -10.84
N ALA A 171 3.96 5.42 -11.14
CA ALA A 171 4.33 4.86 -12.43
C ALA A 171 3.12 4.34 -13.23
N LEU A 172 1.91 4.74 -12.84
CA LEU A 172 0.67 4.37 -13.50
C LEU A 172 0.00 5.61 -14.02
N LEU A 173 -0.44 5.54 -15.27
CA LEU A 173 -1.25 6.56 -15.91
C LEU A 173 -2.41 5.89 -16.64
N GLY A 174 -3.50 6.62 -16.81
CA GLY A 174 -4.62 6.26 -17.67
C GLY A 174 -4.71 7.25 -18.82
N PHE A 175 -5.29 6.84 -19.93
CA PHE A 175 -5.61 7.73 -21.03
C PHE A 175 -6.83 7.20 -21.79
N GLU A 176 -7.52 8.10 -22.46
CA GLU A 176 -8.68 7.82 -23.30
C GLU A 176 -8.35 8.15 -24.76
N LEU A 177 -8.76 7.26 -25.66
CA LEU A 177 -8.63 7.47 -27.10
C LEU A 177 -9.89 8.10 -27.69
N LYS A 178 -9.74 9.04 -28.62
CA LYS A 178 -10.87 9.76 -29.24
C LYS A 178 -11.82 8.82 -29.98
N ASP A 179 -11.30 7.78 -30.63
CA ASP A 179 -12.09 6.82 -31.41
C ASP A 179 -12.63 5.65 -30.57
N GLY A 180 -12.62 5.78 -29.23
CA GLY A 180 -13.29 4.87 -28.28
C GLY A 180 -12.77 3.43 -28.33
N VAL A 181 -13.71 2.47 -28.21
CA VAL A 181 -13.40 1.06 -28.03
C VAL A 181 -12.60 0.46 -29.18
N GLU A 182 -12.92 0.83 -30.43
CA GLU A 182 -12.23 0.27 -31.60
C GLU A 182 -10.76 0.73 -31.69
N ALA A 183 -10.48 1.96 -31.31
CA ALA A 183 -9.11 2.44 -31.17
C ALA A 183 -8.38 1.74 -30.02
N GLY A 184 -9.09 1.47 -28.90
CA GLY A 184 -8.56 0.72 -27.77
C GLY A 184 -8.15 -0.71 -28.15
N LYS A 185 -8.97 -1.42 -28.91
CA LYS A 185 -8.64 -2.75 -29.43
C LYS A 185 -7.36 -2.72 -30.28
N LYS A 186 -7.29 -1.79 -31.26
CA LYS A 186 -6.10 -1.63 -32.12
C LYS A 186 -4.84 -1.23 -31.36
N PHE A 187 -4.97 -0.62 -30.22
CA PHE A 187 -3.84 -0.25 -29.36
C PHE A 187 -3.29 -1.44 -28.58
N ILE A 188 -4.15 -2.42 -28.25
CA ILE A 188 -3.76 -3.62 -27.48
C ILE A 188 -3.20 -4.71 -28.39
N ASP A 189 -3.70 -4.85 -29.61
CA ASP A 189 -3.21 -5.80 -30.65
C ASP A 189 -1.84 -5.39 -31.23
#